data_60fc85766978e2302fafe757bfacbd91
#
_entry.id   60fc85766978e2302fafe757bfacbd91
#
_cell.length_a   1.000
_cell.length_b   1.000
_cell.length_c   1.000
_cell.angle_alpha   90.00
_cell.angle_beta   90.00
_cell.angle_gamma   90.00
#
_symmetry.space_group_name_H-M   'P 1'
#
loop_
_entity.id
_entity.type
_entity.pdbx_description
1 polymer ?
#
loop_
_entity_poly.entity_id
_entity_poly.type
_entity_poly.pdbx_seq_one_letter_code
_entity_poly.pdbx_strand_id
1 'polypeptide(L)'
;MEQFAYRYCGAYSGTIPYHSNRLSMQKVDLTDHFLIAMPAMTDPFFSRTVTYICEHTDEGALGLVINRPIDLTLKDLLDQLEISQGDRPTQEIPIMFGGPIQVDRGFVLHEPVGTWQSTMAVSSEIGLTTSLDILRSVANGECPKHLLVALGYSGWAPGQIERELSQNAWLTVPASSSIIFELPIEERLVAAMRTLGVDFSSLSDEVGHS
;
A
#
# COMPACT_ATOMS: atom_id res chain seq x y z
N MET A 1 -14.16 2.82 -20.96
CA MET A 1 -15.29 1.98 -21.38
C MET A 1 -14.92 0.60 -20.90
N GLU A 2 -15.51 0.17 -20.02
CA GLU A 2 -16.61 -0.41 -19.31
C GLU A 2 -16.06 -1.41 -18.31
N GLN A 3 -16.31 -1.17 -17.06
CA GLN A 3 -17.30 -1.82 -16.20
C GLN A 3 -17.03 -3.30 -15.96
N PHE A 4 -16.44 -3.61 -14.81
CA PHE A 4 -16.68 -4.89 -14.17
C PHE A 4 -17.67 -4.70 -13.02
N ALA A 5 -18.95 -4.88 -13.38
CA ALA A 5 -20.05 -4.97 -12.44
C ALA A 5 -20.40 -6.44 -12.19
N TYR A 6 -20.66 -6.75 -10.93
CA TYR A 6 -21.39 -7.89 -10.36
C TYR A 6 -22.24 -8.73 -11.30
N ARG A 7 -22.12 -10.06 -11.21
CA ARG A 7 -23.27 -10.98 -11.37
C ARG A 7 -23.21 -12.14 -10.41
N TYR A 8 -24.24 -12.20 -9.60
CA TYR A 8 -24.64 -13.36 -8.79
C TYR A 8 -25.56 -14.27 -9.58
N CYS A 9 -25.53 -15.54 -9.20
CA CYS A 9 -26.63 -16.52 -9.10
C CYS A 9 -26.59 -17.72 -10.01
N GLY A 10 -26.70 -18.89 -9.39
CA GLY A 10 -27.11 -20.15 -10.04
C GLY A 10 -26.73 -21.38 -9.23
N ALA A 11 -27.65 -21.86 -8.40
CA ALA A 11 -27.56 -23.09 -7.64
C ALA A 11 -27.54 -24.32 -8.57
N TYR A 12 -26.65 -25.27 -8.27
CA TYR A 12 -26.83 -26.66 -8.71
C TYR A 12 -26.50 -27.62 -7.56
N SER A 13 -27.53 -28.35 -7.12
CA SER A 13 -27.45 -29.47 -6.21
C SER A 13 -27.00 -30.72 -6.96
N GLY A 14 -25.93 -31.35 -6.49
CA GLY A 14 -25.48 -32.64 -6.98
C GLY A 14 -24.39 -33.22 -6.10
N THR A 15 -24.76 -34.14 -5.23
CA THR A 15 -23.88 -34.82 -4.28
C THR A 15 -23.00 -35.83 -5.01
N ILE A 16 -21.70 -35.58 -5.04
CA ILE A 16 -20.68 -36.59 -5.38
C ILE A 16 -19.67 -36.59 -4.22
N PRO A 17 -19.41 -37.72 -3.56
CA PRO A 17 -18.39 -37.77 -2.50
C PRO A 17 -17.00 -37.82 -3.17
N TYR A 18 -16.43 -36.66 -3.40
CA TYR A 18 -15.02 -36.55 -3.75
C TYR A 18 -14.21 -36.50 -2.46
N HIS A 19 -13.41 -37.52 -2.23
CA HIS A 19 -12.33 -37.46 -1.24
C HIS A 19 -11.33 -36.41 -1.71
N SER A 20 -11.56 -35.16 -1.39
CA SER A 20 -10.60 -34.10 -1.60
C SER A 20 -9.54 -34.19 -0.51
N ASN A 21 -8.39 -34.72 -0.86
CA ASN A 21 -7.15 -34.45 -0.17
C ASN A 21 -6.94 -32.93 -0.31
N ARG A 22 -7.52 -32.13 0.61
CA ARG A 22 -7.22 -30.72 0.73
C ARG A 22 -5.77 -30.64 1.21
N LEU A 23 -4.83 -30.54 0.27
CA LEU A 23 -3.61 -29.82 0.54
C LEU A 23 -4.07 -28.46 1.04
N SER A 24 -3.89 -28.21 2.32
CA SER A 24 -4.06 -26.88 2.91
C SER A 24 -3.04 -26.00 2.19
N MET A 25 -3.48 -25.25 1.18
CA MET A 25 -2.69 -24.13 0.67
C MET A 25 -2.43 -23.26 1.90
N GLN A 26 -1.19 -23.21 2.35
CA GLN A 26 -0.79 -22.29 3.40
C GLN A 26 -1.22 -20.92 2.91
N LYS A 27 -2.15 -20.31 3.62
CA LYS A 27 -2.60 -18.97 3.35
C LYS A 27 -1.42 -18.05 3.52
N VAL A 28 -1.00 -17.41 2.48
CA VAL A 28 0.07 -16.41 2.52
C VAL A 28 -0.52 -15.13 3.10
N ASP A 29 -0.10 -14.74 4.29
CA ASP A 29 -0.37 -13.41 4.83
C ASP A 29 0.66 -12.44 4.25
N LEU A 30 0.17 -11.43 3.55
CA LEU A 30 1.00 -10.39 2.92
C LEU A 30 1.01 -9.08 3.73
N THR A 31 0.43 -9.07 4.93
CA THR A 31 0.57 -7.93 5.84
C THR A 31 2.05 -7.67 6.08
N ASP A 32 2.45 -6.40 6.14
CA ASP A 32 3.85 -5.98 6.26
C ASP A 32 4.75 -6.46 5.09
N HIS A 33 4.19 -6.52 3.88
CA HIS A 33 4.92 -6.81 2.64
C HIS A 33 4.75 -5.67 1.64
N PHE A 34 5.69 -5.59 0.71
CA PHE A 34 5.53 -4.77 -0.49
C PHE A 34 4.93 -5.61 -1.62
N LEU A 35 4.00 -5.00 -2.36
CA LEU A 35 3.65 -5.39 -3.71
C LEU A 35 4.37 -4.45 -4.68
N ILE A 36 5.19 -5.03 -5.54
CA ILE A 36 5.96 -4.31 -6.54
C ILE A 36 5.32 -4.58 -7.90
N ALA A 37 4.86 -3.53 -8.56
CA ALA A 37 4.25 -3.66 -9.88
C ALA A 37 5.25 -4.21 -10.91
N MET A 38 4.85 -5.27 -11.61
CA MET A 38 5.67 -5.82 -12.70
C MET A 38 5.86 -4.79 -13.82
N PRO A 39 7.00 -4.78 -14.55
CA PRO A 39 7.25 -3.84 -15.64
C PRO A 39 6.18 -3.82 -16.73
N ALA A 40 5.54 -4.97 -16.97
CA ALA A 40 4.46 -5.11 -17.94
C ALA A 40 3.11 -4.53 -17.47
N MET A 41 3.00 -4.09 -16.21
CA MET A 41 1.78 -3.48 -15.70
C MET A 41 1.53 -2.12 -16.34
N THR A 42 0.40 -2.01 -17.04
CA THR A 42 -0.01 -0.78 -17.75
C THR A 42 -1.11 0.01 -17.02
N ASP A 43 -1.57 -0.49 -15.88
CA ASP A 43 -2.57 0.22 -15.09
C ASP A 43 -2.05 1.60 -14.67
N PRO A 44 -2.79 2.69 -14.93
CA PRO A 44 -2.31 4.06 -14.69
C PRO A 44 -2.09 4.37 -13.21
N PHE A 45 -2.77 3.67 -12.30
CA PHE A 45 -2.63 3.88 -10.86
C PHE A 45 -1.47 3.08 -10.27
N PHE A 46 -1.12 1.94 -10.87
CA PHE A 46 -0.17 1.01 -10.28
C PHE A 46 1.12 0.79 -11.08
N SER A 47 1.18 1.24 -12.34
CA SER A 47 2.42 1.12 -13.11
C SER A 47 3.61 1.77 -12.38
N ARG A 48 4.71 1.01 -12.20
CA ARG A 48 5.95 1.42 -11.53
C ARG A 48 5.75 1.81 -10.05
N THR A 49 4.80 1.22 -9.35
CA THR A 49 4.58 1.49 -7.93
C THR A 49 5.14 0.41 -7.02
N VAL A 50 5.41 0.83 -5.79
CA VAL A 50 5.57 -0.02 -4.62
C VAL A 50 4.39 0.26 -3.70
N THR A 51 3.62 -0.77 -3.39
CA THR A 51 2.49 -0.67 -2.46
C THR A 51 2.81 -1.44 -1.19
N TYR A 52 2.70 -0.80 -0.05
CA TYR A 52 2.85 -1.41 1.26
C TYR A 52 1.51 -1.99 1.71
N ILE A 53 1.45 -3.28 1.99
CA ILE A 53 0.24 -3.96 2.45
C ILE A 53 0.11 -3.77 3.96
N CYS A 54 -0.91 -3.02 4.35
CA CYS A 54 -1.19 -2.72 5.74
C CYS A 54 -2.09 -3.76 6.41
N GLU A 55 -2.92 -4.44 5.65
CA GLU A 55 -3.79 -5.51 6.12
C GLU A 55 -4.05 -6.52 4.99
N HIS A 56 -4.01 -7.81 5.32
CA HIS A 56 -4.39 -8.89 4.42
C HIS A 56 -5.13 -9.98 5.17
N THR A 57 -6.41 -10.15 4.87
CA THR A 57 -7.33 -11.08 5.54
C THR A 57 -8.13 -11.90 4.53
N ASP A 58 -9.00 -12.80 5.01
CA ASP A 58 -9.97 -13.52 4.16
C ASP A 58 -10.98 -12.59 3.50
N GLU A 59 -11.15 -11.37 4.01
CA GLU A 59 -12.09 -10.38 3.50
C GLU A 59 -11.46 -9.46 2.45
N GLY A 60 -10.16 -9.60 2.20
CA GLY A 60 -9.40 -8.81 1.22
C GLY A 60 -8.15 -8.19 1.79
N ALA A 61 -7.64 -7.17 1.11
CA ALA A 61 -6.44 -6.48 1.55
C ALA A 61 -6.56 -4.95 1.37
N LEU A 62 -5.80 -4.25 2.20
CA LEU A 62 -5.60 -2.81 2.15
C LEU A 62 -4.11 -2.51 2.03
N GLY A 63 -3.75 -1.64 1.10
CA GLY A 63 -2.37 -1.19 0.94
C GLY A 63 -2.27 0.28 0.56
N LEU A 64 -1.08 0.84 0.72
CA LEU A 64 -0.76 2.22 0.36
C LEU A 64 0.40 2.26 -0.63
N VAL A 65 0.21 2.94 -1.75
CA VAL A 65 1.32 3.27 -2.66
C VAL A 65 2.24 4.26 -1.95
N ILE A 66 3.54 3.94 -1.87
CA ILE A 66 4.50 4.70 -1.08
C ILE A 66 5.52 5.48 -1.92
N ASN A 67 5.49 5.35 -3.24
CA ASN A 67 6.46 5.97 -4.14
C ASN A 67 5.84 6.88 -5.22
N ARG A 68 4.62 7.37 -5.01
CA ARG A 68 3.94 8.28 -5.93
C ARG A 68 3.50 9.54 -5.19
N PRO A 69 4.32 10.60 -5.17
CA PRO A 69 3.90 11.87 -4.57
C PRO A 69 2.84 12.55 -5.46
N ILE A 70 1.98 13.34 -4.82
CA ILE A 70 1.07 14.27 -5.47
C ILE A 70 1.56 15.71 -5.25
N ASP A 71 0.97 16.64 -5.99
CA ASP A 71 1.31 18.07 -5.87
C ASP A 71 0.59 18.69 -4.66
N LEU A 72 0.92 18.16 -3.47
CA LEU A 72 0.41 18.60 -2.18
C LEU A 72 1.45 18.28 -1.10
N THR A 73 1.68 19.23 -0.19
CA THR A 73 2.54 19.02 0.98
C THR A 73 1.71 18.82 2.25
N LEU A 74 2.34 18.30 3.30
CA LEU A 74 1.70 18.21 4.62
C LEU A 74 1.27 19.58 5.13
N LYS A 75 2.07 20.60 4.85
CA LYS A 75 1.73 21.99 5.20
C LYS A 75 0.42 22.43 4.54
N ASP A 76 0.30 22.21 3.22
CA ASP A 76 -0.92 22.55 2.47
C ASP A 76 -2.14 21.78 2.99
N LEU A 77 -1.96 20.51 3.34
CA LEU A 77 -3.02 19.68 3.91
C LEU A 77 -3.47 20.23 5.29
N LEU A 78 -2.53 20.61 6.15
CA LEU A 78 -2.85 21.19 7.45
C LEU A 78 -3.58 22.54 7.30
N ASP A 79 -3.16 23.38 6.36
CA ASP A 79 -3.80 24.64 6.04
C ASP A 79 -5.24 24.43 5.53
N GLN A 80 -5.47 23.45 4.64
CA GLN A 80 -6.82 23.10 4.16
C GLN A 80 -7.72 22.53 5.26
N LEU A 81 -7.16 21.84 6.25
CA LEU A 81 -7.88 21.30 7.40
C LEU A 81 -8.07 22.33 8.53
N GLU A 82 -7.62 23.58 8.33
CA GLU A 82 -7.63 24.63 9.34
C GLU A 82 -6.92 24.22 10.64
N ILE A 83 -5.89 23.39 10.54
CA ILE A 83 -5.05 22.97 11.68
C ILE A 83 -3.89 23.95 11.80
N SER A 84 -3.93 24.77 12.84
CA SER A 84 -2.86 25.74 13.13
C SER A 84 -1.55 25.02 13.43
N GLN A 85 -0.49 25.45 12.77
CA GLN A 85 0.87 24.96 13.01
C GLN A 85 1.49 25.77 14.16
N GLY A 86 2.18 25.08 15.06
CA GLY A 86 2.98 25.71 16.11
C GLY A 86 4.21 26.43 15.55
N ASP A 87 5.08 26.91 16.43
CA ASP A 87 6.29 27.67 16.07
C ASP A 87 7.33 26.87 15.25
N ARG A 88 7.16 25.57 15.12
CA ARG A 88 8.02 24.73 14.26
C ARG A 88 7.30 24.50 12.94
N PRO A 89 7.83 25.04 11.83
CA PRO A 89 7.26 24.75 10.52
C PRO A 89 7.31 23.24 10.30
N THR A 90 6.18 22.64 9.95
CA THR A 90 6.15 21.29 9.40
C THR A 90 7.04 21.31 8.17
N GLN A 91 7.95 20.34 8.09
CA GLN A 91 8.77 20.18 6.90
C GLN A 91 7.86 20.04 5.67
N GLU A 92 8.35 20.41 4.50
CA GLU A 92 7.66 20.19 3.23
C GLU A 92 7.60 18.69 2.91
N ILE A 93 6.89 17.93 3.76
CA ILE A 93 6.69 16.50 3.60
C ILE A 93 5.70 16.31 2.47
N PRO A 94 6.09 15.62 1.38
CA PRO A 94 5.18 15.35 0.27
C PRO A 94 4.08 14.39 0.69
N ILE A 95 2.86 14.62 0.19
CA ILE A 95 1.75 13.69 0.35
C ILE A 95 1.82 12.65 -0.77
N MET A 96 1.60 11.38 -0.43
CA MET A 96 1.58 10.29 -1.41
C MET A 96 0.16 10.07 -1.94
N PHE A 97 0.07 9.66 -3.20
CA PHE A 97 -1.11 8.99 -3.73
C PHE A 97 -1.14 7.56 -3.18
N GLY A 98 -1.95 7.30 -2.16
CA GLY A 98 -2.02 5.97 -1.53
C GLY A 98 -2.77 4.92 -2.34
N GLY A 99 -3.64 5.37 -3.25
CA GLY A 99 -4.42 4.50 -4.13
C GLY A 99 -5.71 5.15 -4.62
N PRO A 100 -6.45 4.49 -5.54
CA PRO A 100 -7.61 5.08 -6.21
C PRO A 100 -8.90 5.10 -5.38
N ILE A 101 -8.92 4.49 -4.20
CA ILE A 101 -10.12 4.39 -3.36
C ILE A 101 -10.11 5.49 -2.30
N GLN A 102 -11.22 6.23 -2.13
CA GLN A 102 -11.38 7.29 -1.14
C GLN A 102 -10.22 8.30 -1.19
N VAL A 103 -9.98 8.89 -2.35
CA VAL A 103 -8.84 9.78 -2.63
C VAL A 103 -8.82 11.08 -1.78
N ASP A 104 -9.89 11.38 -1.09
CA ASP A 104 -10.06 12.49 -0.15
C ASP A 104 -9.79 12.10 1.32
N ARG A 105 -9.58 10.82 1.59
CA ARG A 105 -9.31 10.31 2.94
C ARG A 105 -7.82 10.21 3.21
N GLY A 106 -7.39 10.74 4.36
CA GLY A 106 -6.01 10.67 4.82
C GLY A 106 -5.67 9.33 5.50
N PHE A 107 -4.49 8.83 5.21
CA PHE A 107 -3.86 7.67 5.82
C PHE A 107 -2.45 8.05 6.23
N VAL A 108 -2.08 7.75 7.45
CA VAL A 108 -0.77 8.12 8.00
C VAL A 108 -0.06 6.86 8.47
N LEU A 109 1.00 6.46 7.75
CA LEU A 109 1.96 5.47 8.24
C LEU A 109 2.95 6.15 9.18
N HIS A 110 3.27 5.52 10.29
CA HIS A 110 4.19 6.07 11.27
C HIS A 110 4.93 4.99 12.05
N GLU A 111 6.08 5.35 12.57
CA GLU A 111 6.92 4.55 13.48
C GLU A 111 7.38 5.43 14.64
N PRO A 112 7.23 4.96 15.88
CA PRO A 112 6.62 3.70 16.34
C PRO A 112 5.08 3.70 16.23
N VAL A 113 4.48 2.52 16.49
CA VAL A 113 3.03 2.42 16.67
C VAL A 113 2.62 3.30 17.84
N GLY A 114 1.81 4.31 17.58
CA GLY A 114 1.35 5.27 18.58
C GLY A 114 0.01 4.89 19.19
N THR A 115 -0.57 5.83 19.93
CA THR A 115 -1.84 5.65 20.64
C THR A 115 -2.94 6.60 20.14
N TRP A 116 -2.83 7.10 18.90
CA TRP A 116 -3.86 7.94 18.28
C TRP A 116 -5.15 7.14 18.05
N GLN A 117 -6.26 7.86 17.99
CA GLN A 117 -7.53 7.23 17.65
C GLN A 117 -7.42 6.55 16.27
N SER A 118 -8.21 5.52 16.04
CA SER A 118 -8.20 4.80 14.76
C SER A 118 -6.80 4.39 14.26
N THR A 119 -5.94 3.99 15.19
CA THR A 119 -4.64 3.41 14.88
C THR A 119 -4.74 1.90 14.80
N MET A 120 -4.26 1.33 13.71
CA MET A 120 -4.05 -0.10 13.49
C MET A 120 -2.56 -0.39 13.50
N ALA A 121 -2.12 -1.37 14.27
CA ALA A 121 -0.74 -1.86 14.18
C ALA A 121 -0.64 -2.76 12.94
N VAL A 122 0.22 -2.38 11.99
CA VAL A 122 0.53 -3.20 10.80
C VAL A 122 1.61 -4.23 11.15
N SER A 123 2.62 -3.79 11.86
CA SER A 123 3.67 -4.66 12.42
C SER A 123 3.94 -4.29 13.88
N SER A 124 4.98 -4.84 14.49
CA SER A 124 5.39 -4.47 15.85
C SER A 124 5.89 -3.01 15.94
N GLU A 125 6.30 -2.42 14.84
CA GLU A 125 6.93 -1.10 14.78
C GLU A 125 6.10 -0.07 14.01
N ILE A 126 5.36 -0.49 12.98
CA ILE A 126 4.64 0.40 12.07
C ILE A 126 3.15 0.42 12.38
N GLY A 127 2.61 1.61 12.58
CA GLY A 127 1.17 1.89 12.71
C GLY A 127 0.60 2.59 11.48
N LEU A 128 -0.69 2.36 11.25
CA LEU A 128 -1.52 3.08 10.29
C LEU A 128 -2.62 3.81 11.05
N THR A 129 -2.66 5.13 10.96
CA THR A 129 -3.68 5.97 11.61
C THR A 129 -4.50 6.70 10.56
N THR A 130 -5.83 6.75 10.77
CA THR A 130 -6.76 7.44 9.86
C THR A 130 -7.51 8.61 10.52
N SER A 131 -7.24 8.90 11.78
CA SER A 131 -7.87 9.99 12.53
C SER A 131 -7.03 11.28 12.51
N LEU A 132 -7.68 12.43 12.62
CA LEU A 132 -7.03 13.74 12.51
C LEU A 132 -6.15 14.09 13.72
N ASP A 133 -6.24 13.38 14.81
CA ASP A 133 -5.46 13.67 16.03
C ASP A 133 -3.96 13.50 15.81
N ILE A 134 -3.54 12.53 14.96
CA ILE A 134 -2.13 12.41 14.59
C ILE A 134 -1.62 13.65 13.84
N LEU A 135 -2.41 14.22 12.92
CA LEU A 135 -2.04 15.44 12.20
C LEU A 135 -1.96 16.65 13.14
N ARG A 136 -2.85 16.73 14.14
CA ARG A 136 -2.79 17.76 15.17
C ARG A 136 -1.56 17.62 16.06
N SER A 137 -1.20 16.39 16.45
CA SER A 137 0.05 16.12 17.19
C SER A 137 1.26 16.58 16.38
N VAL A 138 1.32 16.22 15.08
CA VAL A 138 2.39 16.63 14.18
C VAL A 138 2.47 18.16 14.06
N ALA A 139 1.33 18.84 13.89
CA ALA A 139 1.27 20.29 13.81
C ALA A 139 1.75 20.98 15.11
N ASN A 140 1.58 20.33 16.26
CA ASN A 140 2.07 20.81 17.57
C ASN A 140 3.54 20.44 17.84
N GLY A 141 4.22 19.77 16.91
CA GLY A 141 5.61 19.35 17.06
C GLY A 141 5.80 18.01 17.79
N GLU A 142 4.72 17.28 18.06
CA GLU A 142 4.72 15.94 18.66
C GLU A 142 4.73 14.87 17.53
N CYS A 143 5.74 14.92 16.68
CA CYS A 143 5.88 14.00 15.56
C CYS A 143 6.33 12.61 16.01
N PRO A 144 5.80 11.53 15.41
CA PRO A 144 6.46 10.24 15.46
C PRO A 144 7.87 10.33 14.85
N LYS A 145 8.72 9.38 15.15
CA LYS A 145 10.09 9.33 14.61
C LYS A 145 10.09 9.34 13.08
N HIS A 146 9.19 8.57 12.49
CA HIS A 146 9.01 8.47 11.06
C HIS A 146 7.53 8.66 10.70
N LEU A 147 7.28 9.30 9.57
CA LEU A 147 5.94 9.65 9.10
C LEU A 147 5.88 9.61 7.57
N LEU A 148 4.82 9.01 7.03
CA LEU A 148 4.41 9.11 5.63
C LEU A 148 2.91 9.35 5.57
N VAL A 149 2.49 10.39 4.88
CA VAL A 149 1.07 10.73 4.70
C VAL A 149 0.63 10.41 3.28
N ALA A 150 -0.50 9.75 3.14
CA ALA A 150 -1.09 9.42 1.86
C ALA A 150 -2.56 9.84 1.81
N LEU A 151 -3.04 10.18 0.61
CA LEU A 151 -4.46 10.33 0.31
C LEU A 151 -4.94 9.15 -0.53
N GLY A 152 -6.09 8.58 -0.13
CA GLY A 152 -6.63 7.36 -0.72
C GLY A 152 -5.86 6.11 -0.33
N TYR A 153 -6.38 4.97 -0.75
CA TYR A 153 -5.78 3.66 -0.51
C TYR A 153 -6.02 2.71 -1.69
N SER A 154 -5.27 1.62 -1.72
CA SER A 154 -5.43 0.50 -2.64
C SER A 154 -6.14 -0.63 -1.94
N GLY A 155 -7.18 -1.20 -2.55
CA GLY A 155 -7.97 -2.25 -1.96
C GLY A 155 -8.12 -3.44 -2.91
N TRP A 156 -8.04 -4.64 -2.36
CA TRP A 156 -8.26 -5.90 -3.06
C TRP A 156 -9.41 -6.67 -2.42
N ALA A 157 -10.31 -7.17 -3.25
CA ALA A 157 -11.37 -8.07 -2.81
C ALA A 157 -10.78 -9.43 -2.36
N PRO A 158 -11.55 -10.27 -1.63
CA PRO A 158 -11.14 -11.61 -1.23
C PRO A 158 -10.54 -12.42 -2.38
N GLY A 159 -9.30 -12.91 -2.21
CA GLY A 159 -8.59 -13.72 -3.20
C GLY A 159 -8.16 -12.98 -4.46
N GLN A 160 -8.30 -11.65 -4.53
CA GLN A 160 -7.89 -10.87 -5.70
C GLN A 160 -6.37 -10.76 -5.79
N ILE A 161 -5.71 -10.47 -4.68
CA ILE A 161 -4.24 -10.37 -4.63
C ILE A 161 -3.57 -11.67 -5.08
N GLU A 162 -4.08 -12.82 -4.61
CA GLU A 162 -3.54 -14.13 -4.97
C GLU A 162 -3.71 -14.44 -6.47
N ARG A 163 -4.85 -14.06 -7.05
CA ARG A 163 -5.07 -14.17 -8.50
C ARG A 163 -4.10 -13.30 -9.28
N GLU A 164 -3.92 -12.05 -8.88
CA GLU A 164 -3.01 -11.10 -9.55
C GLU A 164 -1.55 -11.54 -9.42
N LEU A 165 -1.14 -12.11 -8.27
CA LEU A 165 0.17 -12.73 -8.09
C LEU A 165 0.37 -13.94 -9.03
N SER A 166 -0.65 -14.80 -9.15
CA SER A 166 -0.59 -15.96 -10.05
C SER A 166 -0.51 -15.57 -11.53
N GLN A 167 -0.95 -14.35 -11.87
CA GLN A 167 -0.87 -13.76 -13.20
C GLN A 167 0.41 -12.93 -13.42
N ASN A 168 1.34 -12.95 -12.47
CA ASN A 168 2.57 -12.17 -12.49
C ASN A 168 2.32 -10.65 -12.63
N ALA A 169 1.22 -10.12 -12.06
CA ALA A 169 1.00 -8.69 -12.02
C ALA A 169 1.88 -8.00 -10.96
N TRP A 170 2.22 -8.71 -9.90
CA TRP A 170 3.00 -8.23 -8.76
C TRP A 170 4.13 -9.18 -8.39
N LEU A 171 5.22 -8.59 -7.88
CA LEU A 171 6.21 -9.28 -7.05
C LEU A 171 5.97 -8.90 -5.58
N THR A 172 6.30 -9.80 -4.65
CA THR A 172 6.15 -9.54 -3.22
C THR A 172 7.44 -9.79 -2.47
N VAL A 173 7.74 -8.91 -1.51
CA VAL A 173 8.87 -9.02 -0.58
C VAL A 173 8.44 -8.53 0.79
N PRO A 174 9.04 -9.05 1.88
CA PRO A 174 8.88 -8.44 3.20
C PRO A 174 9.23 -6.95 3.16
N ALA A 175 8.44 -6.13 3.84
CA ALA A 175 8.68 -4.71 3.88
C ALA A 175 9.89 -4.35 4.74
N SER A 176 10.43 -3.15 4.50
CA SER A 176 11.50 -2.55 5.29
C SER A 176 11.11 -1.12 5.65
N SER A 177 11.16 -0.81 6.94
CA SER A 177 10.92 0.54 7.48
C SER A 177 11.81 1.59 6.79
N SER A 178 13.08 1.25 6.53
CA SER A 178 14.01 2.16 5.85
C SER A 178 13.57 2.51 4.43
N ILE A 179 12.99 1.55 3.68
CA ILE A 179 12.46 1.82 2.34
C ILE A 179 11.23 2.74 2.40
N ILE A 180 10.37 2.56 3.41
CA ILE A 180 9.16 3.36 3.56
C ILE A 180 9.50 4.80 3.95
N PHE A 181 10.42 5.00 4.92
CA PHE A 181 10.57 6.26 5.61
C PHE A 181 11.88 6.99 5.35
N GLU A 182 12.98 6.27 5.07
CA GLU A 182 14.31 6.87 5.05
C GLU A 182 14.83 7.12 3.63
N LEU A 183 14.42 6.29 2.66
CA LEU A 183 14.87 6.46 1.29
C LEU A 183 14.12 7.56 0.55
N PRO A 184 14.81 8.29 -0.36
CA PRO A 184 14.16 9.16 -1.34
C PRO A 184 13.06 8.40 -2.10
N ILE A 185 11.97 9.10 -2.41
CA ILE A 185 10.76 8.48 -3.02
C ILE A 185 11.10 7.75 -4.32
N GLU A 186 11.96 8.35 -5.14
CA GLU A 186 12.42 7.83 -6.44
C GLU A 186 13.27 6.56 -6.31
N GLU A 187 13.90 6.33 -5.18
CA GLU A 187 14.76 5.17 -4.93
C GLU A 187 13.98 3.96 -4.37
N ARG A 188 12.79 4.18 -3.81
CA ARG A 188 12.01 3.14 -3.11
C ARG A 188 11.72 1.92 -3.98
N LEU A 189 11.34 2.15 -5.25
CA LEU A 189 11.05 1.06 -6.19
C LEU A 189 12.29 0.20 -6.46
N VAL A 190 13.40 0.83 -6.76
CA VAL A 190 14.66 0.13 -7.05
C VAL A 190 15.16 -0.60 -5.80
N ALA A 191 15.04 0.02 -4.63
CA ALA A 191 15.44 -0.58 -3.36
C ALA A 191 14.58 -1.81 -3.03
N ALA A 192 13.25 -1.73 -3.19
CA ALA A 192 12.35 -2.85 -3.00
C ALA A 192 12.65 -4.00 -3.96
N MET A 193 12.96 -3.71 -5.22
CA MET A 193 13.37 -4.73 -6.21
C MET A 193 14.69 -5.41 -5.84
N ARG A 194 15.66 -4.66 -5.33
CA ARG A 194 16.96 -5.23 -4.92
C ARG A 194 16.82 -6.26 -3.80
N THR A 195 15.80 -6.16 -2.95
CA THR A 195 15.55 -7.17 -1.90
C THR A 195 15.17 -8.54 -2.48
N LEU A 196 14.69 -8.60 -3.73
CA LEU A 196 14.47 -9.84 -4.47
C LEU A 196 15.74 -10.43 -5.09
N GLY A 197 16.84 -9.73 -5.06
CA GLY A 197 18.03 -10.10 -5.81
C GLY A 197 17.89 -9.96 -7.33
N VAL A 198 16.88 -9.21 -7.80
CA VAL A 198 16.57 -8.97 -9.21
C VAL A 198 16.98 -7.54 -9.58
N ASP A 199 17.78 -7.40 -10.63
CA ASP A 199 18.11 -6.10 -11.22
C ASP A 199 17.07 -5.75 -12.30
N PHE A 200 16.47 -4.55 -12.21
CA PHE A 200 15.48 -4.05 -13.18
C PHE A 200 16.03 -3.99 -14.61
N SER A 201 17.32 -3.79 -14.75
CA SER A 201 17.97 -3.75 -16.08
C SER A 201 17.87 -5.08 -16.82
N SER A 202 17.81 -6.21 -16.09
CA SER A 202 17.68 -7.54 -16.66
C SER A 202 16.24 -7.93 -17.06
N LEU A 203 15.24 -7.22 -16.51
CA LEU A 203 13.83 -7.50 -16.82
C LEU A 203 13.28 -6.69 -18.01
N SER A 204 13.96 -5.61 -18.40
CA SER A 204 13.54 -4.76 -19.52
C SER A 204 14.06 -5.22 -20.88
N ASP A 205 15.05 -6.11 -20.94
CA ASP A 205 15.71 -6.51 -22.19
C ASP A 205 15.08 -7.71 -22.92
N GLU A 206 14.07 -8.39 -22.33
CA GLU A 206 13.42 -9.54 -22.98
C GLU A 206 12.17 -9.20 -23.81
N VAL A 207 11.82 -7.94 -24.02
CA VAL A 207 10.67 -7.54 -24.85
C VAL A 207 11.17 -6.86 -26.14
N GLY A 208 11.93 -7.58 -26.93
CA GLY A 208 12.30 -7.03 -28.21
C GLY A 208 13.23 -7.88 -29.05
N HIS A 209 12.76 -9.03 -29.54
CA HIS A 209 13.21 -9.60 -30.82
C HIS A 209 12.39 -10.87 -31.11
N SER A 210 11.29 -10.72 -31.86
CA SER A 210 10.79 -11.71 -32.80
C SER A 210 9.93 -11.03 -33.83
#